data_39903a4dbeecc4ee07140449728d2f39
#
_entry.id   39903a4dbeecc4ee07140449728d2f39
#
_cell.length_a   1.000
_cell.length_b   1.000
_cell.length_c   1.000
_cell.angle_alpha   90.00
_cell.angle_beta   90.00
_cell.angle_gamma   90.00
#
_symmetry.space_group_name_H-M   'P 1'
#
loop_
_entity.id
_entity.type
_entity.pdbx_description
1 polymer ?
#
loop_
_entity_poly.entity_id
_entity_poly.type
_entity_poly.pdbx_seq_one_letter_code
_entity_poly.pdbx_strand_id
1 'polypeptide(L)'
;ENKYIQAIYWNGERYTKRFISHHTLIEGGNLIYEMGNKPAETCFDKYSLPYSLSSEDNHRIIPAVQEQQVYASNLNLSSGYHIVLQDNRLENERLWLKKYLQNDFQLIENSQGKTIRLILQSSSEQKEDEYQIDIQDEVKIISPSARGIFYGIQTLRQLMITTAGQCSLPQLAIKDRPYYPWRAYMLDESRVFQGKEAVKSILDEMARL
;
A
#
# COMPACT_ATOMS: atom_id res chain seq x y z
N GLU A 1 -37.13 -18.00 -19.36
CA GLU A 1 -36.79 -17.00 -18.34
C GLU A 1 -35.52 -16.25 -18.73
N ASN A 2 -35.56 -14.94 -18.71
CA ASN A 2 -34.42 -14.10 -19.03
C ASN A 2 -33.51 -13.97 -17.79
N LYS A 3 -32.37 -14.69 -17.80
CA LYS A 3 -31.47 -14.80 -16.62
C LYS A 3 -30.14 -14.05 -16.82
N TYR A 4 -29.81 -13.69 -18.06
CA TYR A 4 -28.48 -13.23 -18.42
C TYR A 4 -28.54 -11.76 -18.83
N ILE A 5 -27.62 -10.96 -18.32
CA ILE A 5 -27.46 -9.57 -18.71
C ILE A 5 -26.94 -9.50 -20.13
N GLN A 6 -27.66 -8.77 -21.01
CA GLN A 6 -27.28 -8.51 -22.40
C GLN A 6 -26.60 -7.15 -22.55
N ALA A 7 -27.12 -6.15 -21.85
CA ALA A 7 -26.55 -4.82 -21.80
C ALA A 7 -26.90 -4.13 -20.48
N ILE A 8 -26.09 -3.15 -20.12
CA ILE A 8 -26.33 -2.26 -18.98
C ILE A 8 -26.33 -0.83 -19.52
N TYR A 9 -27.25 -0.02 -19.03
CA TYR A 9 -27.34 1.40 -19.34
C TYR A 9 -27.30 2.21 -18.04
N TRP A 10 -26.50 3.26 -18.01
CA TRP A 10 -26.46 4.26 -16.94
C TRP A 10 -26.91 5.60 -17.52
N ASN A 11 -28.00 6.14 -16.97
CA ASN A 11 -28.61 7.39 -17.46
C ASN A 11 -28.89 7.41 -18.97
N GLY A 12 -29.25 6.24 -19.55
CA GLY A 12 -29.54 6.08 -20.97
C GLY A 12 -28.35 5.81 -21.86
N GLU A 13 -27.12 5.92 -21.36
CA GLU A 13 -25.89 5.57 -22.09
C GLU A 13 -25.45 4.13 -21.79
N ARG A 14 -24.90 3.44 -22.81
CA ARG A 14 -24.42 2.07 -22.64
C ARG A 14 -23.26 2.03 -21.66
N TYR A 15 -23.41 1.24 -20.60
CA TYR A 15 -22.42 1.07 -19.56
C TYR A 15 -21.72 -0.28 -19.68
N THR A 16 -20.43 -0.27 -20.01
CA THR A 16 -19.65 -1.48 -20.28
C THR A 16 -18.73 -1.91 -19.13
N LYS A 17 -18.64 -1.10 -18.07
CA LYS A 17 -17.83 -1.43 -16.90
C LYS A 17 -18.50 -2.54 -16.06
N ARG A 18 -17.69 -3.39 -15.43
CA ARG A 18 -18.15 -4.47 -14.54
C ARG A 18 -18.43 -4.01 -13.11
N PHE A 19 -18.26 -2.74 -12.82
CA PHE A 19 -18.43 -2.13 -11.49
C PHE A 19 -18.97 -0.71 -11.63
N ILE A 20 -19.62 -0.22 -10.61
CA ILE A 20 -20.02 1.18 -10.49
C ILE A 20 -19.18 1.79 -9.37
N SER A 21 -18.53 2.93 -9.63
CA SER A 21 -17.74 3.60 -8.59
C SER A 21 -18.66 4.20 -7.51
N HIS A 22 -18.14 4.32 -6.29
CA HIS A 22 -18.87 4.98 -5.21
C HIS A 22 -19.28 6.41 -5.59
N HIS A 23 -18.39 7.16 -6.23
CA HIS A 23 -18.68 8.51 -6.73
C HIS A 23 -19.88 8.53 -7.69
N THR A 24 -19.91 7.62 -8.67
CA THR A 24 -21.05 7.49 -9.59
C THR A 24 -22.35 7.16 -8.89
N LEU A 25 -22.30 6.29 -7.84
CA LEU A 25 -23.49 5.93 -7.08
C LEU A 25 -24.06 7.11 -6.26
N ILE A 26 -23.21 7.91 -5.62
CA ILE A 26 -23.67 9.06 -4.80
C ILE A 26 -24.21 10.22 -5.63
N GLU A 27 -23.78 10.36 -6.89
CA GLU A 27 -24.34 11.32 -7.84
C GLU A 27 -25.79 10.97 -8.23
N GLY A 28 -26.19 9.72 -8.00
CA GLY A 28 -27.50 9.20 -8.39
C GLY A 28 -27.61 8.94 -9.88
N GLY A 29 -28.62 8.18 -10.28
CA GLY A 29 -28.85 7.87 -11.69
C GLY A 29 -29.80 6.70 -11.88
N ASN A 30 -30.10 6.44 -13.15
CA ASN A 30 -30.91 5.33 -13.59
C ASN A 30 -30.03 4.21 -14.13
N LEU A 31 -30.11 3.04 -13.50
CA LEU A 31 -29.41 1.83 -13.95
C LEU A 31 -30.42 0.87 -14.54
N ILE A 32 -30.30 0.58 -15.84
CA ILE A 32 -31.19 -0.30 -16.59
C ILE A 32 -30.40 -1.53 -17.04
N TYR A 33 -30.94 -2.71 -16.76
CA TYR A 33 -30.42 -3.99 -17.23
C TYR A 33 -31.32 -4.52 -18.36
N GLU A 34 -30.73 -4.75 -19.52
CA GLU A 34 -31.37 -5.53 -20.58
C GLU A 34 -31.04 -7.01 -20.36
N MET A 35 -32.09 -7.83 -20.22
CA MET A 35 -31.93 -9.25 -19.86
C MET A 35 -32.31 -10.17 -21.01
N GLY A 36 -31.62 -11.30 -21.14
CA GLY A 36 -31.87 -12.31 -22.16
C GLY A 36 -31.86 -13.74 -21.62
N ASN A 37 -32.23 -14.67 -22.46
CA ASN A 37 -32.30 -16.10 -22.13
C ASN A 37 -31.01 -16.88 -22.38
N LYS A 38 -29.98 -16.25 -22.95
CA LYS A 38 -28.65 -16.84 -23.21
C LYS A 38 -27.57 -15.87 -22.69
N PRO A 39 -26.39 -16.39 -22.29
CA PRO A 39 -25.26 -15.52 -21.96
C PRO A 39 -24.89 -14.61 -23.13
N ALA A 40 -24.63 -13.33 -22.86
CA ALA A 40 -24.08 -12.42 -23.85
C ALA A 40 -22.59 -12.69 -24.06
N GLU A 41 -22.11 -12.68 -25.28
CA GLU A 41 -20.68 -12.90 -25.57
C GLU A 41 -19.82 -11.69 -25.12
N THR A 42 -20.36 -10.47 -25.19
CA THR A 42 -19.62 -9.22 -24.92
C THR A 42 -20.53 -8.13 -24.33
N CYS A 43 -21.05 -8.32 -23.11
CA CYS A 43 -21.79 -7.24 -22.46
C CYS A 43 -20.88 -6.26 -21.69
N PHE A 44 -19.64 -6.67 -21.39
CA PHE A 44 -18.68 -5.86 -20.64
C PHE A 44 -17.37 -5.68 -21.43
N ASP A 45 -16.73 -4.55 -21.23
CA ASP A 45 -15.37 -4.34 -21.67
C ASP A 45 -14.42 -5.28 -20.91
N LYS A 46 -13.65 -6.08 -21.66
CA LYS A 46 -12.69 -7.04 -21.11
C LYS A 46 -11.65 -6.38 -20.19
N TYR A 47 -11.27 -5.16 -20.47
CA TYR A 47 -10.24 -4.40 -19.79
C TYR A 47 -10.81 -3.44 -18.73
N SER A 48 -12.12 -3.27 -18.65
CA SER A 48 -12.78 -2.45 -17.63
C SER A 48 -12.94 -3.23 -16.33
N LEU A 49 -11.84 -3.43 -15.62
CA LEU A 49 -11.83 -4.02 -14.28
C LEU A 49 -12.00 -2.93 -13.22
N PRO A 50 -12.62 -3.26 -12.07
CA PRO A 50 -12.58 -2.37 -10.94
C PRO A 50 -11.13 -2.10 -10.56
N TYR A 51 -10.91 -0.97 -9.92
CA TYR A 51 -9.65 -0.67 -9.31
C TYR A 51 -9.17 -1.86 -8.47
N SER A 52 -7.96 -2.32 -8.74
CA SER A 52 -7.30 -3.40 -7.99
C SER A 52 -6.00 -2.88 -7.39
N LEU A 53 -5.75 -3.27 -6.14
CA LEU A 53 -4.48 -3.00 -5.46
C LEU A 53 -3.28 -3.70 -6.11
N SER A 54 -3.54 -4.72 -6.94
CA SER A 54 -2.54 -5.49 -7.66
C SER A 54 -2.31 -5.03 -9.10
N SER A 55 -2.92 -3.94 -9.58
CA SER A 55 -2.69 -3.43 -10.93
C SER A 55 -1.34 -2.70 -11.01
N GLU A 56 -0.59 -2.94 -12.10
CA GLU A 56 0.79 -2.50 -12.28
C GLU A 56 1.03 -0.98 -12.22
N ASP A 57 -0.01 -0.17 -12.41
CA ASP A 57 0.08 1.30 -12.33
C ASP A 57 0.08 1.87 -10.91
N ASN A 58 0.21 1.04 -9.88
CA ASN A 58 -0.15 1.44 -8.54
C ASN A 58 0.99 1.39 -7.54
N HIS A 59 1.68 2.48 -7.42
CA HIS A 59 2.32 2.87 -6.16
C HIS A 59 1.24 3.30 -5.15
N ARG A 60 0.18 2.48 -4.98
CA ARG A 60 -0.93 2.80 -4.09
C ARG A 60 -0.69 2.24 -2.72
N ILE A 61 -0.45 3.15 -1.84
CA ILE A 61 -0.23 2.90 -0.42
C ILE A 61 -1.59 2.93 0.28
N ILE A 62 -1.82 2.00 1.19
CA ILE A 62 -3.05 1.93 1.99
C ILE A 62 -2.68 2.03 3.47
N PRO A 63 -3.23 3.00 4.19
CA PRO A 63 -4.04 4.14 3.74
C PRO A 63 -3.30 5.05 2.75
N ALA A 64 -4.04 5.81 1.92
CA ALA A 64 -3.43 6.75 0.99
C ALA A 64 -2.61 7.81 1.74
N VAL A 65 -1.39 8.07 1.26
CA VAL A 65 -0.52 9.10 1.83
C VAL A 65 -1.03 10.51 1.50
N GLN A 66 -0.68 11.48 2.35
CA GLN A 66 -1.15 12.85 2.20
C GLN A 66 -0.50 13.58 1.01
N GLU A 67 0.80 13.40 0.84
CA GLU A 67 1.56 14.02 -0.25
C GLU A 67 2.49 12.99 -0.89
N GLN A 68 2.48 12.90 -2.22
CA GLN A 68 3.36 12.02 -2.97
C GLN A 68 3.79 12.69 -4.27
N GLN A 69 5.09 12.64 -4.56
CA GLN A 69 5.68 13.03 -5.84
C GLN A 69 6.44 11.83 -6.41
N VAL A 70 6.02 11.34 -7.57
CA VAL A 70 6.64 10.18 -8.24
C VAL A 70 7.60 10.67 -9.32
N TYR A 71 8.77 10.04 -9.42
CA TYR A 71 9.76 10.27 -10.46
C TYR A 71 9.75 9.13 -11.50
N ALA A 72 10.33 9.34 -12.66
CA ALA A 72 10.22 8.42 -13.79
C ALA A 72 11.16 7.19 -13.73
N SER A 73 11.81 6.93 -12.60
CA SER A 73 12.82 5.87 -12.45
C SER A 73 12.54 4.95 -11.27
N ASN A 74 13.20 3.79 -11.25
CA ASN A 74 13.16 2.84 -10.14
C ASN A 74 14.55 2.62 -9.53
N LEU A 75 14.61 2.45 -8.21
CA LEU A 75 15.79 2.02 -7.47
C LEU A 75 15.78 0.48 -7.38
N ASN A 76 16.78 -0.18 -7.95
CA ASN A 76 16.93 -1.63 -7.89
C ASN A 76 17.66 -2.04 -6.61
N LEU A 77 17.07 -2.96 -5.83
CA LEU A 77 17.63 -3.51 -4.59
C LEU A 77 18.19 -4.93 -4.74
N SER A 78 18.20 -5.50 -5.94
CA SER A 78 18.63 -6.91 -6.16
C SER A 78 20.10 -7.17 -5.81
N SER A 79 20.94 -6.13 -5.77
CA SER A 79 22.34 -6.23 -5.28
C SER A 79 22.46 -6.31 -3.76
N GLY A 80 21.33 -6.25 -3.05
CA GLY A 80 21.27 -6.19 -1.60
C GLY A 80 21.08 -4.78 -1.06
N TYR A 81 21.02 -4.68 0.24
CA TYR A 81 20.78 -3.41 0.96
C TYR A 81 21.77 -3.23 2.11
N HIS A 82 21.90 -1.99 2.58
CA HIS A 82 22.68 -1.60 3.74
C HIS A 82 21.90 -0.59 4.59
N ILE A 83 21.58 -0.95 5.84
CA ILE A 83 20.82 -0.06 6.74
C ILE A 83 21.79 0.80 7.54
N VAL A 84 21.61 2.11 7.47
CA VAL A 84 22.40 3.09 8.23
C VAL A 84 21.48 3.81 9.21
N LEU A 85 21.82 3.77 10.48
CA LEU A 85 21.15 4.54 11.54
C LEU A 85 21.90 5.85 11.79
N GLN A 86 21.16 6.95 11.86
CA GLN A 86 21.70 8.20 12.37
C GLN A 86 21.69 8.24 13.91
N ASP A 87 20.79 7.50 14.53
CA ASP A 87 20.62 7.46 15.99
C ASP A 87 20.37 6.02 16.46
N ASN A 88 21.10 5.58 17.48
CA ASN A 88 21.01 4.23 18.01
C ASN A 88 19.65 3.92 18.67
N ARG A 89 18.84 4.93 18.96
CA ARG A 89 17.45 4.76 19.44
C ARG A 89 16.55 4.08 18.41
N LEU A 90 16.98 4.01 17.14
CA LEU A 90 16.27 3.35 16.04
C LEU A 90 16.66 1.88 15.84
N GLU A 91 17.32 1.25 16.78
CA GLU A 91 17.74 -0.15 16.63
C GLU A 91 16.56 -1.12 16.48
N ASN A 92 15.45 -0.87 17.15
CA ASN A 92 14.23 -1.69 17.00
C ASN A 92 13.65 -1.57 15.59
N GLU A 93 13.57 -0.34 15.05
CA GLU A 93 13.07 -0.05 13.70
C GLU A 93 14.00 -0.67 12.64
N ARG A 94 15.32 -0.64 12.87
CA ARG A 94 16.29 -1.33 12.03
C ARG A 94 16.05 -2.84 11.98
N LEU A 95 15.83 -3.47 13.16
CA LEU A 95 15.55 -4.90 13.24
C LEU A 95 14.24 -5.28 12.52
N TRP A 96 13.19 -4.47 12.66
CA TRP A 96 11.94 -4.66 11.94
C TRP A 96 12.12 -4.53 10.43
N LEU A 97 12.80 -3.49 9.97
CA LEU A 97 13.10 -3.30 8.56
C LEU A 97 13.92 -4.46 8.00
N LYS A 98 14.98 -4.87 8.69
CA LYS A 98 15.79 -6.03 8.31
C LYS A 98 14.95 -7.29 8.18
N LYS A 99 14.08 -7.58 9.16
CA LYS A 99 13.17 -8.73 9.14
C LYS A 99 12.28 -8.72 7.89
N TYR A 100 11.68 -7.58 7.53
CA TYR A 100 10.84 -7.46 6.34
C TYR A 100 11.65 -7.66 5.06
N LEU A 101 12.80 -7.01 4.93
CA LEU A 101 13.63 -7.13 3.73
C LEU A 101 14.10 -8.56 3.48
N GLN A 102 14.44 -9.29 4.56
CA GLN A 102 14.89 -10.68 4.46
C GLN A 102 13.74 -11.67 4.25
N ASN A 103 12.65 -11.55 5.01
CA ASN A 103 11.59 -12.57 5.01
C ASN A 103 10.59 -12.37 3.86
N ASP A 104 10.17 -11.12 3.60
CA ASP A 104 9.14 -10.84 2.63
C ASP A 104 9.71 -10.68 1.20
N PHE A 105 10.95 -10.14 1.10
CA PHE A 105 11.57 -9.82 -0.19
C PHE A 105 12.86 -10.61 -0.48
N GLN A 106 13.30 -11.46 0.46
CA GLN A 106 14.49 -12.32 0.33
C GLN A 106 15.77 -11.55 -0.02
N LEU A 107 15.85 -10.29 0.38
CA LEU A 107 17.01 -9.44 0.16
C LEU A 107 18.13 -9.74 1.17
N ILE A 108 19.38 -9.59 0.70
CA ILE A 108 20.57 -9.86 1.51
C ILE A 108 21.16 -8.52 1.99
N GLU A 109 21.46 -8.43 3.29
CA GLU A 109 22.22 -7.31 3.84
C GLU A 109 23.66 -7.38 3.36
N ASN A 110 24.11 -6.32 2.68
CA ASN A 110 25.42 -6.26 2.03
C ASN A 110 25.95 -4.82 2.06
N SER A 111 27.16 -4.63 2.53
CA SER A 111 27.80 -3.31 2.63
C SER A 111 27.97 -2.59 1.28
N GLN A 112 27.94 -3.31 0.17
CA GLN A 112 27.96 -2.76 -1.20
C GLN A 112 26.53 -2.58 -1.77
N GLY A 113 25.49 -2.97 -1.03
CA GLY A 113 24.10 -2.83 -1.41
C GLY A 113 23.62 -1.38 -1.36
N LYS A 114 22.38 -1.16 -1.78
CA LYS A 114 21.77 0.17 -1.72
C LYS A 114 21.55 0.60 -0.27
N THR A 115 21.85 1.85 0.03
CA THR A 115 21.71 2.39 1.40
C THR A 115 20.23 2.68 1.71
N ILE A 116 19.79 2.23 2.88
CA ILE A 116 18.51 2.64 3.49
C ILE A 116 18.86 3.33 4.81
N ARG A 117 18.55 4.61 4.89
CA ARG A 117 18.92 5.48 6.01
C ARG A 117 17.73 5.83 6.87
N LEU A 118 17.81 5.54 8.17
CA LEU A 118 16.82 5.93 9.16
C LEU A 118 17.31 7.15 9.93
N ILE A 119 16.52 8.24 9.94
CA ILE A 119 16.94 9.55 10.41
C ILE A 119 15.93 10.09 11.42
N LEU A 120 16.37 10.36 12.66
CA LEU A 120 15.60 11.15 13.61
C LEU A 120 15.92 12.63 13.43
N GLN A 121 14.93 13.37 12.97
CA GLN A 121 15.07 14.81 12.77
C GLN A 121 13.80 15.52 13.26
N SER A 122 13.92 16.26 14.35
CA SER A 122 12.83 17.06 14.88
C SER A 122 12.85 18.46 14.30
N SER A 123 11.67 18.97 13.93
CA SER A 123 11.44 20.40 13.70
C SER A 123 10.27 20.86 14.58
N SER A 124 10.19 22.15 14.87
CA SER A 124 9.14 22.73 15.72
C SER A 124 7.72 22.60 15.13
N GLU A 125 7.62 22.32 13.84
CA GLU A 125 6.36 22.28 13.09
C GLU A 125 5.87 20.84 12.82
N GLN A 126 6.74 19.83 12.98
CA GLN A 126 6.39 18.44 12.69
C GLN A 126 5.67 17.77 13.87
N LYS A 127 4.64 17.00 13.55
CA LYS A 127 3.95 16.16 14.53
C LYS A 127 4.74 14.87 14.76
N GLU A 128 4.65 14.31 15.97
CA GLU A 128 5.39 13.12 16.38
C GLU A 128 5.25 11.92 15.45
N ASP A 129 4.09 11.75 14.82
CA ASP A 129 3.78 10.64 13.91
C ASP A 129 4.05 10.94 12.43
N GLU A 130 4.52 12.14 12.12
CA GLU A 130 4.83 12.54 10.75
C GLU A 130 6.12 11.88 10.28
N TYR A 131 6.14 11.43 9.02
CA TYR A 131 7.34 10.89 8.40
C TYR A 131 7.47 11.37 6.96
N GLN A 132 8.71 11.32 6.46
CA GLN A 132 9.05 11.59 5.08
C GLN A 132 9.85 10.40 4.53
N ILE A 133 9.58 10.04 3.29
CA ILE A 133 10.36 9.06 2.53
C ILE A 133 10.90 9.76 1.29
N ASP A 134 12.20 9.62 1.03
CA ASP A 134 12.83 10.05 -0.21
C ASP A 134 13.59 8.85 -0.80
N ILE A 135 13.18 8.45 -2.01
CA ILE A 135 13.76 7.34 -2.73
C ILE A 135 14.34 7.87 -4.04
N GLN A 136 15.65 7.91 -4.11
CA GLN A 136 16.43 8.29 -5.28
C GLN A 136 17.56 7.26 -5.49
N ASP A 137 18.82 7.62 -5.31
CA ASP A 137 19.95 6.69 -5.34
C ASP A 137 20.11 5.88 -4.06
N GLU A 138 19.55 6.39 -2.97
CA GLU A 138 19.36 5.73 -1.67
C GLU A 138 17.92 5.93 -1.17
N VAL A 139 17.54 5.19 -0.14
CA VAL A 139 16.26 5.38 0.57
C VAL A 139 16.53 6.14 1.86
N LYS A 140 15.80 7.22 2.10
CA LYS A 140 15.79 7.94 3.38
C LYS A 140 14.40 7.86 4.00
N ILE A 141 14.32 7.52 5.26
CA ILE A 141 13.12 7.63 6.09
C ILE A 141 13.44 8.60 7.22
N ILE A 142 12.72 9.69 7.28
CA ILE A 142 12.97 10.82 8.18
C ILE A 142 11.73 11.06 9.03
N SER A 143 11.89 11.14 10.35
CA SER A 143 10.80 11.46 11.27
C SER A 143 11.32 12.08 12.57
N PRO A 144 10.51 12.86 13.29
CA PRO A 144 10.85 13.32 14.62
C PRO A 144 10.84 12.22 15.69
N SER A 145 10.23 11.05 15.41
CA SER A 145 10.09 9.95 16.37
C SER A 145 10.36 8.57 15.76
N ALA A 146 10.71 7.60 16.61
CA ALA A 146 10.83 6.20 16.23
C ALA A 146 9.50 5.63 15.67
N ARG A 147 8.35 6.07 16.23
CA ARG A 147 7.02 5.68 15.75
C ARG A 147 6.76 6.12 14.32
N GLY A 148 7.12 7.37 13.96
CA GLY A 148 7.01 7.83 12.58
C GLY A 148 7.97 7.11 11.63
N ILE A 149 9.19 6.75 12.08
CA ILE A 149 10.09 5.88 11.31
C ILE A 149 9.43 4.52 11.06
N PHE A 150 8.77 3.92 12.07
CA PHE A 150 8.05 2.67 11.91
C PHE A 150 6.93 2.77 10.85
N TYR A 151 6.14 3.85 10.84
CA TYR A 151 5.13 4.09 9.80
C TYR A 151 5.77 4.24 8.43
N GLY A 152 6.87 4.96 8.31
CA GLY A 152 7.63 5.05 7.07
C GLY A 152 8.14 3.69 6.57
N ILE A 153 8.55 2.79 7.46
CA ILE A 153 8.92 1.42 7.12
C ILE A 153 7.72 0.63 6.57
N GLN A 154 6.51 0.77 7.14
CA GLN A 154 5.31 0.10 6.62
C GLN A 154 4.94 0.62 5.23
N THR A 155 5.07 1.91 5.00
CA THR A 155 4.89 2.53 3.67
C THR A 155 5.93 2.04 2.67
N LEU A 156 7.21 2.02 3.04
CA LEU A 156 8.29 1.49 2.20
C LEU A 156 8.01 0.04 1.78
N ARG A 157 7.54 -0.79 2.72
CA ARG A 157 7.19 -2.20 2.47
C ARG A 157 6.11 -2.34 1.39
N GLN A 158 5.11 -1.43 1.36
CA GLN A 158 4.06 -1.44 0.35
C GLN A 158 4.54 -0.95 -1.03
N LEU A 159 5.60 -0.17 -1.08
CA LEU A 159 6.20 0.32 -2.32
C LEU A 159 7.13 -0.69 -3.01
N MET A 160 7.54 -1.74 -2.30
CA MET A 160 8.48 -2.72 -2.84
C MET A 160 7.79 -3.64 -3.86
N ILE A 161 8.35 -3.71 -5.06
CA ILE A 161 7.85 -4.52 -6.16
C ILE A 161 8.86 -5.62 -6.47
N THR A 162 8.39 -6.86 -6.49
CA THR A 162 9.21 -8.00 -6.90
C THR A 162 8.69 -8.55 -8.22
N THR A 163 9.51 -8.48 -9.27
CA THR A 163 9.21 -9.02 -10.60
C THR A 163 10.35 -9.89 -11.06
N ALA A 164 10.07 -11.13 -11.44
CA ALA A 164 11.06 -12.11 -11.90
C ALA A 164 12.27 -12.27 -10.94
N GLY A 165 12.05 -12.21 -9.63
CA GLY A 165 13.09 -12.32 -8.60
C GLY A 165 13.94 -11.06 -8.38
N GLN A 166 13.61 -9.97 -9.07
CA GLN A 166 14.24 -8.67 -8.86
C GLN A 166 13.34 -7.78 -8.01
N CYS A 167 13.90 -7.20 -6.95
CA CYS A 167 13.22 -6.27 -6.08
C CYS A 167 13.59 -4.83 -6.43
N SER A 168 12.57 -3.99 -6.61
CA SER A 168 12.75 -2.58 -6.93
C SER A 168 11.77 -1.70 -6.15
N LEU A 169 12.12 -0.42 -6.04
CA LEU A 169 11.32 0.65 -5.45
C LEU A 169 11.12 1.74 -6.49
N PRO A 170 9.92 2.32 -6.64
CA PRO A 170 9.77 3.53 -7.43
C PRO A 170 10.57 4.66 -6.82
N GLN A 171 11.22 5.47 -7.63
CA GLN A 171 11.81 6.73 -7.14
C GLN A 171 10.68 7.73 -6.89
N LEU A 172 10.58 8.20 -5.64
CA LEU A 172 9.52 9.11 -5.21
C LEU A 172 9.89 9.85 -3.93
N ALA A 173 9.15 10.91 -3.63
CA ALA A 173 9.12 11.56 -2.33
C ALA A 173 7.72 11.46 -1.74
N ILE A 174 7.63 11.15 -0.45
CA ILE A 174 6.38 11.09 0.33
C ILE A 174 6.54 11.96 1.56
N LYS A 175 5.46 12.68 1.90
CA LYS A 175 5.26 13.26 3.21
C LYS A 175 3.91 12.84 3.73
N ASP A 176 3.89 12.20 4.90
CA ASP A 176 2.67 11.60 5.41
C ASP A 176 2.62 11.58 6.94
N ARG A 177 1.42 11.41 7.45
CA ARG A 177 1.09 11.19 8.86
C ARG A 177 -0.28 10.55 8.98
N PRO A 178 -0.56 9.79 10.05
CA PRO A 178 -1.89 9.27 10.30
C PRO A 178 -2.95 10.39 10.40
N TYR A 179 -4.11 10.21 9.75
CA TYR A 179 -5.25 11.12 9.86
C TYR A 179 -5.81 11.14 11.28
N TYR A 180 -5.86 9.96 11.93
CA TYR A 180 -6.39 9.78 13.27
C TYR A 180 -5.28 9.41 14.24
N PRO A 181 -5.18 10.09 15.40
CA PRO A 181 -4.15 9.80 16.41
C PRO A 181 -4.40 8.46 17.12
N TRP A 182 -5.63 7.97 17.08
CA TRP A 182 -6.02 6.69 17.68
C TRP A 182 -6.75 5.82 16.66
N ARG A 183 -6.28 4.59 16.50
CA ARG A 183 -6.83 3.57 15.61
C ARG A 183 -6.83 2.25 16.35
N ALA A 184 -7.94 1.54 16.31
CA ALA A 184 -8.10 0.29 17.04
C ALA A 184 -9.00 -0.68 16.30
N TYR A 185 -8.79 -1.95 16.59
CA TYR A 185 -9.67 -3.04 16.20
C TYR A 185 -10.13 -3.76 17.45
N MET A 186 -11.41 -4.09 17.55
CA MET A 186 -11.98 -4.85 18.65
C MET A 186 -12.14 -6.31 18.23
N LEU A 187 -11.42 -7.21 18.90
CA LEU A 187 -11.50 -8.65 18.70
C LEU A 187 -12.17 -9.30 19.91
N ASP A 188 -13.22 -10.07 19.69
CA ASP A 188 -13.88 -10.85 20.74
C ASP A 188 -13.38 -12.30 20.74
N GLU A 189 -12.34 -12.57 21.51
CA GLU A 189 -11.76 -13.90 21.71
C GLU A 189 -12.48 -14.72 22.80
N SER A 190 -13.44 -14.11 23.50
CA SER A 190 -14.19 -14.80 24.57
C SER A 190 -15.28 -15.71 24.01
N ARG A 191 -15.88 -15.35 22.88
CA ARG A 191 -16.93 -16.14 22.24
C ARG A 191 -16.38 -17.25 21.35
N VAL A 192 -15.33 -16.94 20.59
CA VAL A 192 -14.67 -17.92 19.70
C VAL A 192 -13.18 -17.62 19.71
N PHE A 193 -12.41 -18.43 20.42
CA PHE A 193 -10.96 -18.32 20.42
C PHE A 193 -10.38 -18.81 19.09
N GLN A 194 -9.80 -17.88 18.32
CA GLN A 194 -9.23 -18.17 16.99
C GLN A 194 -7.78 -18.67 17.06
N GLY A 195 -7.17 -18.59 18.22
CA GLY A 195 -5.80 -19.00 18.45
C GLY A 195 -4.78 -17.87 18.35
N LYS A 196 -3.65 -18.07 19.04
CA LYS A 196 -2.58 -17.08 19.14
C LYS A 196 -2.05 -16.59 17.80
N GLU A 197 -1.94 -17.47 16.82
CA GLU A 197 -1.36 -17.10 15.50
C GLU A 197 -2.33 -16.22 14.68
N ALA A 198 -3.64 -16.45 14.81
CA ALA A 198 -4.65 -15.58 14.19
C ALA A 198 -4.58 -14.15 14.78
N VAL A 199 -4.49 -14.04 16.12
CA VAL A 199 -4.34 -12.75 16.80
C VAL A 199 -3.07 -12.02 16.35
N LYS A 200 -1.94 -12.73 16.22
CA LYS A 200 -0.70 -12.14 15.71
C LYS A 200 -0.83 -11.64 14.28
N SER A 201 -1.50 -12.41 13.40
CA SER A 201 -1.73 -11.99 12.01
C SER A 201 -2.56 -10.70 11.95
N ILE A 202 -3.57 -10.56 12.82
CA ILE A 202 -4.36 -9.32 12.93
C ILE A 202 -3.46 -8.15 13.38
N LEU A 203 -2.60 -8.36 14.38
CA LEU A 203 -1.67 -7.32 14.84
C LEU A 203 -0.67 -6.92 13.74
N ASP A 204 -0.18 -7.88 12.96
CA ASP A 204 0.72 -7.61 11.83
C ASP A 204 0.00 -6.77 10.73
N GLU A 205 -1.28 -7.07 10.43
CA GLU A 205 -2.08 -6.28 9.50
C GLU A 205 -2.41 -4.88 10.05
N MET A 206 -2.72 -4.77 11.34
CA MET A 206 -2.93 -3.46 11.99
C MET A 206 -1.66 -2.60 11.96
N ALA A 207 -0.50 -3.22 12.08
CA ALA A 207 0.79 -2.51 11.99
C ALA A 207 1.11 -2.07 10.55
N ARG A 208 0.62 -2.80 9.54
CA ARG A 208 0.83 -2.52 8.11
C ARG A 208 -0.05 -1.36 7.61
N LEU A 209 -1.24 -1.19 8.17
CA LEU A 209 -2.24 -0.19 7.81
C LEU A 209 -2.26 1.00 8.79
#